data_6033e2046f49cc0d017a1857cc9df221
#
_entry.id   6033e2046f49cc0d017a1857cc9df221
#
_cell.length_a   1.000
_cell.length_b   1.000
_cell.length_c   1.000
_cell.angle_alpha   90.00
_cell.angle_beta   90.00
_cell.angle_gamma   90.00
#
_symmetry.space_group_name_H-M   'P 1'
#
loop_
_entity.id
_entity.type
_entity.pdbx_description
1 polymer ?
#
loop_
_entity_poly.entity_id
_entity_poly.type
_entity_poly.pdbx_seq_one_letter_code
_entity_poly.pdbx_strand_id
1 'polypeptide(L)'
;MSNTVKGVEGNTKTSTPTKKRISPSLKWTMTLNNYTDEQLVKLAECSKGWKKAIIGKEVCPTTGTPHLQGYIEFNKAVRPSENVPIKQIHWEKAKAGPKANLNYCTKEGEIFINKGFSILTDPMAGLQIQPWQQKIYDIIKGVPCKRTIYWIYDQVGGIGKTTFQKHLCLKHGFITLSGKAADIRNGVLDYTNTNGSTPTRICINIPKSFSKDYVSYEGFENIKDMFFYSGKYEGGMVNGPAPHLFIFANFAPDEGKMSADRWDIWDETPYTNEEVS
;
A
#
# COMPACT_ATOMS: atom_id res chain seq x y z
N MET A 1 -61.40 -63.65 -17.14
CA MET A 1 -61.55 -62.28 -16.66
C MET A 1 -60.17 -61.58 -16.78
N SER A 2 -60.00 -60.76 -17.82
CA SER A 2 -58.76 -60.09 -18.13
C SER A 2 -58.77 -58.67 -17.55
N ASN A 3 -57.83 -58.31 -16.71
CA ASN A 3 -57.66 -56.97 -16.23
C ASN A 3 -56.48 -56.34 -16.95
N THR A 4 -56.76 -55.38 -17.84
CA THR A 4 -55.87 -54.52 -18.55
C THR A 4 -55.43 -53.40 -17.63
N VAL A 5 -54.11 -53.29 -17.33
CA VAL A 5 -53.51 -52.14 -16.62
C VAL A 5 -53.10 -51.10 -17.66
N LYS A 6 -53.72 -49.91 -17.57
CA LYS A 6 -53.32 -48.72 -18.37
C LYS A 6 -52.00 -48.10 -17.81
N GLY A 7 -50.98 -48.01 -18.68
CA GLY A 7 -49.78 -47.30 -18.40
C GLY A 7 -50.03 -45.77 -18.35
N VAL A 8 -49.50 -45.14 -17.30
CA VAL A 8 -49.43 -43.64 -17.16
C VAL A 8 -48.12 -43.21 -17.71
N GLU A 9 -48.10 -42.54 -18.85
CA GLU A 9 -46.92 -41.83 -19.37
C GLU A 9 -46.63 -40.59 -18.52
N GLY A 10 -45.56 -40.66 -17.74
CA GLY A 10 -45.03 -39.53 -16.97
C GLY A 10 -44.22 -38.60 -17.88
N ASN A 11 -44.78 -37.43 -18.18
CA ASN A 11 -44.14 -36.35 -18.95
C ASN A 11 -43.13 -35.64 -18.07
N THR A 12 -41.89 -36.12 -17.98
CA THR A 12 -40.77 -35.46 -17.32
C THR A 12 -40.25 -34.35 -18.22
N LYS A 13 -40.77 -33.13 -18.05
CA LYS A 13 -40.15 -31.90 -18.59
C LYS A 13 -38.81 -31.67 -17.88
N THR A 14 -37.71 -32.04 -18.52
CA THR A 14 -36.36 -31.60 -18.15
C THR A 14 -36.27 -30.11 -18.36
N SER A 15 -36.44 -29.33 -17.29
CA SER A 15 -36.17 -27.88 -17.30
C SER A 15 -34.68 -27.67 -17.34
N THR A 16 -34.16 -27.24 -18.47
CA THR A 16 -32.79 -26.72 -18.63
C THR A 16 -32.60 -25.59 -17.62
N PRO A 17 -31.53 -25.59 -16.80
CA PRO A 17 -31.33 -24.50 -15.83
C PRO A 17 -31.11 -23.18 -16.57
N THR A 18 -32.09 -22.31 -16.53
CA THR A 18 -31.98 -20.94 -17.05
C THR A 18 -30.92 -20.23 -16.24
N LYS A 19 -29.76 -19.90 -16.88
CA LYS A 19 -28.71 -19.07 -16.28
C LYS A 19 -29.36 -17.79 -15.76
N LYS A 20 -29.39 -17.60 -14.45
CA LYS A 20 -29.92 -16.40 -13.80
C LYS A 20 -29.20 -15.17 -14.37
N ARG A 21 -29.93 -14.31 -15.05
CA ARG A 21 -29.40 -13.09 -15.68
C ARG A 21 -28.92 -12.13 -14.57
N ILE A 22 -27.62 -11.80 -14.55
CA ILE A 22 -27.02 -10.91 -13.53
C ILE A 22 -27.67 -9.53 -13.64
N SER A 23 -28.15 -8.95 -12.52
CA SER A 23 -28.77 -7.62 -12.51
C SER A 23 -27.71 -6.52 -12.73
N PRO A 24 -28.06 -5.36 -13.35
CA PRO A 24 -27.14 -4.27 -13.57
C PRO A 24 -26.50 -3.75 -12.29
N SER A 25 -25.26 -3.22 -12.40
CA SER A 25 -24.52 -2.57 -11.30
C SER A 25 -23.67 -1.43 -11.85
N LEU A 26 -23.31 -0.48 -10.97
CA LEU A 26 -22.34 0.58 -11.27
C LEU A 26 -20.90 0.06 -11.25
N LYS A 27 -20.61 -0.94 -10.42
CA LYS A 27 -19.24 -1.38 -10.10
C LYS A 27 -19.06 -2.86 -10.36
N TRP A 28 -18.01 -3.19 -11.08
CA TRP A 28 -17.70 -4.54 -11.51
C TRP A 28 -16.23 -4.87 -11.34
N THR A 29 -15.93 -6.11 -11.00
CA THR A 29 -14.62 -6.72 -11.17
C THR A 29 -14.62 -7.59 -12.42
N MET A 30 -13.47 -7.71 -13.05
CA MET A 30 -13.28 -8.51 -14.24
C MET A 30 -12.02 -9.37 -14.17
N THR A 31 -12.07 -10.54 -14.78
CA THR A 31 -10.89 -11.37 -15.06
C THR A 31 -10.95 -11.82 -16.51
N LEU A 32 -9.84 -11.69 -17.23
CA LEU A 32 -9.69 -12.16 -18.61
C LEU A 32 -8.39 -12.96 -18.72
N ASN A 33 -8.52 -14.28 -18.81
CA ASN A 33 -7.38 -15.20 -18.98
C ASN A 33 -6.96 -15.30 -20.45
N ASN A 34 -5.65 -15.50 -20.70
CA ASN A 34 -5.08 -15.69 -22.04
C ASN A 34 -5.55 -14.64 -23.04
N TYR A 35 -5.47 -13.38 -22.64
CA TYR A 35 -5.90 -12.25 -23.48
C TYR A 35 -5.03 -12.11 -24.75
N THR A 36 -5.63 -11.59 -25.82
CA THR A 36 -4.98 -11.26 -27.07
C THR A 36 -4.77 -9.76 -27.23
N ASP A 37 -3.86 -9.34 -28.10
CA ASP A 37 -3.62 -7.92 -28.39
C ASP A 37 -4.88 -7.21 -28.91
N GLU A 38 -5.70 -7.90 -29.72
CA GLU A 38 -6.98 -7.36 -30.19
C GLU A 38 -7.96 -7.07 -29.04
N GLN A 39 -7.96 -7.94 -28.01
CA GLN A 39 -8.78 -7.73 -26.82
C GLN A 39 -8.27 -6.58 -25.96
N LEU A 40 -6.95 -6.37 -25.89
CA LEU A 40 -6.35 -5.22 -25.23
C LEU A 40 -6.78 -3.91 -25.92
N VAL A 41 -6.70 -3.83 -27.24
CA VAL A 41 -7.15 -2.67 -28.02
C VAL A 41 -8.64 -2.39 -27.74
N LYS A 42 -9.50 -3.41 -27.81
CA LYS A 42 -10.94 -3.27 -27.51
C LYS A 42 -11.20 -2.77 -26.09
N LEU A 43 -10.51 -3.29 -25.09
CA LEU A 43 -10.64 -2.82 -23.71
C LEU A 43 -10.22 -1.37 -23.56
N ALA A 44 -9.11 -0.97 -24.19
CA ALA A 44 -8.62 0.41 -24.17
C ALA A 44 -9.66 1.36 -24.80
N GLU A 45 -10.29 0.98 -25.89
CA GLU A 45 -11.38 1.76 -26.51
C GLU A 45 -12.62 1.87 -25.61
N CYS A 46 -13.10 0.75 -25.06
CA CYS A 46 -14.24 0.73 -24.15
C CYS A 46 -13.99 1.60 -22.91
N SER A 47 -12.75 1.64 -22.43
CA SER A 47 -12.37 2.39 -21.23
C SER A 47 -12.62 3.89 -21.32
N LYS A 48 -12.65 4.45 -22.53
CA LYS A 48 -12.96 5.88 -22.77
C LYS A 48 -14.34 6.27 -22.22
N GLY A 49 -15.30 5.34 -22.27
CA GLY A 49 -16.67 5.54 -21.79
C GLY A 49 -16.89 5.25 -20.30
N TRP A 50 -15.91 4.71 -19.58
CA TRP A 50 -16.05 4.37 -18.15
C TRP A 50 -15.83 5.59 -17.26
N LYS A 51 -16.43 5.58 -16.06
CA LYS A 51 -16.22 6.62 -15.04
C LYS A 51 -14.85 6.47 -14.39
N LYS A 52 -14.50 5.25 -13.99
CA LYS A 52 -13.26 4.92 -13.28
C LYS A 52 -12.86 3.49 -13.58
N ALA A 53 -11.57 3.22 -13.76
CA ALA A 53 -11.09 1.87 -14.00
C ALA A 53 -9.64 1.69 -13.59
N ILE A 54 -9.33 0.50 -13.09
CA ILE A 54 -7.96 0.00 -12.92
C ILE A 54 -7.92 -1.45 -13.41
N ILE A 55 -7.00 -1.74 -14.33
CA ILE A 55 -6.79 -3.10 -14.86
C ILE A 55 -5.29 -3.36 -14.85
N GLY A 56 -4.89 -4.39 -14.13
CA GLY A 56 -3.52 -4.89 -14.08
C GLY A 56 -3.33 -6.11 -14.97
N LYS A 57 -2.11 -6.30 -15.46
CA LYS A 57 -1.65 -7.55 -16.07
C LYS A 57 -0.96 -8.38 -15.01
N GLU A 58 -1.34 -9.63 -14.92
CA GLU A 58 -0.81 -10.58 -13.95
C GLU A 58 -0.47 -11.90 -14.64
N VAL A 59 0.45 -12.66 -14.05
CA VAL A 59 0.77 -14.02 -14.46
C VAL A 59 0.45 -14.96 -13.30
N CYS A 60 -0.39 -15.94 -13.52
CA CYS A 60 -0.74 -16.91 -12.48
C CYS A 60 0.52 -17.68 -12.04
N PRO A 61 0.93 -17.62 -10.76
CA PRO A 61 2.19 -18.21 -10.31
C PRO A 61 2.22 -19.73 -10.40
N THR A 62 1.07 -20.39 -10.40
CA THR A 62 0.97 -21.86 -10.47
C THR A 62 0.89 -22.41 -11.90
N THR A 63 0.27 -21.67 -12.82
CA THR A 63 0.01 -22.15 -14.19
C THR A 63 0.78 -21.38 -15.25
N GLY A 64 1.43 -20.26 -14.91
CA GLY A 64 2.06 -19.36 -15.87
C GLY A 64 1.08 -18.64 -16.80
N THR A 65 -0.23 -18.72 -16.54
CA THR A 65 -1.26 -18.17 -17.42
C THR A 65 -1.33 -16.65 -17.28
N PRO A 66 -1.11 -15.87 -18.36
CA PRO A 66 -1.30 -14.43 -18.34
C PRO A 66 -2.78 -14.10 -18.24
N HIS A 67 -3.13 -13.15 -17.37
CA HIS A 67 -4.51 -12.68 -17.22
C HIS A 67 -4.58 -11.20 -16.87
N LEU A 68 -5.73 -10.61 -17.17
CA LEU A 68 -6.08 -9.26 -16.72
C LEU A 68 -6.98 -9.37 -15.51
N GLN A 69 -6.65 -8.60 -14.48
CA GLN A 69 -7.48 -8.43 -13.30
C GLN A 69 -7.89 -6.96 -13.19
N GLY A 70 -9.20 -6.69 -13.11
CA GLY A 70 -9.67 -5.30 -13.18
C GLY A 70 -10.86 -4.96 -12.31
N TYR A 71 -10.97 -3.67 -12.00
CA TYR A 71 -12.13 -3.02 -11.42
C TYR A 71 -12.58 -1.88 -12.32
N ILE A 72 -13.89 -1.80 -12.57
CA ILE A 72 -14.49 -0.81 -13.45
C ILE A 72 -15.72 -0.20 -12.77
N GLU A 73 -15.82 1.11 -12.82
CA GLU A 73 -17.00 1.88 -12.44
C GLU A 73 -17.59 2.56 -13.67
N PHE A 74 -18.84 2.25 -13.99
CA PHE A 74 -19.59 2.83 -15.09
C PHE A 74 -20.32 4.10 -14.64
N ASN A 75 -20.67 4.97 -15.59
CA ASN A 75 -21.44 6.21 -15.31
C ASN A 75 -22.90 5.92 -14.88
N LYS A 76 -23.44 4.78 -15.28
CA LYS A 76 -24.77 4.28 -14.91
C LYS A 76 -24.74 2.79 -14.66
N ALA A 77 -25.73 2.25 -13.98
CA ALA A 77 -25.82 0.81 -13.76
C ALA A 77 -26.00 0.07 -15.08
N VAL A 78 -25.08 -0.86 -15.38
CA VAL A 78 -25.07 -1.64 -16.62
C VAL A 78 -24.83 -3.12 -16.34
N ARG A 79 -25.13 -3.95 -17.35
CA ARG A 79 -24.54 -5.29 -17.49
C ARG A 79 -23.31 -5.15 -18.36
N PRO A 80 -22.10 -5.40 -17.85
CA PRO A 80 -20.86 -5.04 -18.55
C PRO A 80 -20.70 -5.78 -19.89
N SER A 81 -21.21 -7.00 -20.01
CA SER A 81 -21.21 -7.75 -21.29
C SER A 81 -21.99 -7.09 -22.42
N GLU A 82 -22.88 -6.13 -22.11
CA GLU A 82 -23.60 -5.35 -23.13
C GLU A 82 -22.77 -4.13 -23.61
N ASN A 83 -21.77 -3.71 -22.83
CA ASN A 83 -20.93 -2.54 -23.10
C ASN A 83 -19.49 -2.89 -23.47
N VAL A 84 -19.03 -4.09 -23.14
CA VAL A 84 -17.68 -4.60 -23.45
C VAL A 84 -17.85 -5.89 -24.26
N PRO A 85 -17.67 -5.86 -25.58
CA PRO A 85 -17.97 -6.98 -26.47
C PRO A 85 -16.86 -8.05 -26.49
N ILE A 86 -16.42 -8.51 -25.30
CA ILE A 86 -15.43 -9.57 -25.12
C ILE A 86 -16.07 -10.65 -24.25
N LYS A 87 -16.52 -11.73 -24.91
CA LYS A 87 -17.29 -12.80 -24.25
C LYS A 87 -16.52 -13.59 -23.20
N GLN A 88 -15.19 -13.63 -23.30
CA GLN A 88 -14.29 -14.39 -22.43
C GLN A 88 -14.08 -13.74 -21.05
N ILE A 89 -14.51 -12.49 -20.86
CA ILE A 89 -14.38 -11.83 -19.59
C ILE A 89 -15.34 -12.44 -18.57
N HIS A 90 -14.78 -12.89 -17.45
CA HIS A 90 -15.54 -13.21 -16.26
C HIS A 90 -15.87 -11.93 -15.50
N TRP A 91 -17.16 -11.67 -15.24
CA TRP A 91 -17.64 -10.46 -14.58
C TRP A 91 -18.28 -10.79 -13.24
N GLU A 92 -17.90 -10.08 -12.20
CA GLU A 92 -18.55 -10.12 -10.90
C GLU A 92 -18.90 -8.71 -10.42
N LYS A 93 -19.98 -8.58 -9.65
CA LYS A 93 -20.27 -7.31 -8.97
C LYS A 93 -19.19 -7.04 -7.93
N ALA A 94 -18.60 -5.85 -7.96
CA ALA A 94 -17.58 -5.48 -7.00
C ALA A 94 -18.18 -5.42 -5.58
N LYS A 95 -17.65 -6.23 -4.68
CA LYS A 95 -18.02 -6.26 -3.25
C LYS A 95 -17.16 -5.31 -2.43
N ALA A 96 -15.89 -5.18 -2.80
CA ALA A 96 -14.93 -4.30 -2.15
C ALA A 96 -14.99 -2.87 -2.67
N GLY A 97 -14.53 -1.90 -1.86
CA GLY A 97 -14.43 -0.50 -2.24
C GLY A 97 -13.29 -0.24 -3.26
N PRO A 98 -13.26 0.97 -3.88
CA PRO A 98 -12.27 1.31 -4.90
C PRO A 98 -10.81 1.16 -4.45
N LYS A 99 -10.49 1.51 -3.18
CA LYS A 99 -9.13 1.40 -2.62
C LYS A 99 -8.65 -0.04 -2.54
N ALA A 100 -9.49 -0.96 -2.06
CA ALA A 100 -9.14 -2.37 -1.97
C ALA A 100 -8.94 -3.00 -3.35
N ASN A 101 -9.81 -2.64 -4.32
CA ASN A 101 -9.67 -3.09 -5.70
C ASN A 101 -8.42 -2.49 -6.38
N LEU A 102 -8.07 -1.22 -6.12
CA LEU A 102 -6.83 -0.63 -6.59
C LEU A 102 -5.62 -1.47 -6.13
N ASN A 103 -5.51 -1.71 -4.82
CA ASN A 103 -4.40 -2.49 -4.27
C ASN A 103 -4.33 -3.90 -4.87
N TYR A 104 -5.48 -4.54 -5.06
CA TYR A 104 -5.55 -5.88 -5.65
C TYR A 104 -5.10 -5.90 -7.11
N CYS A 105 -5.60 -4.99 -7.95
CA CYS A 105 -5.28 -4.95 -9.37
C CYS A 105 -3.86 -4.39 -9.69
N THR A 106 -3.15 -3.86 -8.70
CA THR A 106 -1.80 -3.29 -8.89
C THR A 106 -0.71 -4.04 -8.14
N LYS A 107 -1.04 -5.17 -7.51
CA LYS A 107 -0.12 -5.94 -6.65
C LYS A 107 1.13 -6.44 -7.38
N GLU A 108 1.03 -6.77 -8.68
CA GLU A 108 2.15 -7.23 -9.52
C GLU A 108 2.82 -6.10 -10.32
N GLY A 109 2.29 -4.86 -10.20
CA GLY A 109 2.96 -3.65 -10.68
C GLY A 109 2.73 -3.29 -12.15
N GLU A 110 2.34 -4.21 -13.03
CA GLU A 110 2.07 -3.89 -14.42
C GLU A 110 0.61 -3.45 -14.63
N ILE A 111 0.43 -2.16 -14.88
CA ILE A 111 -0.89 -1.55 -15.04
C ILE A 111 -1.17 -1.35 -16.53
N PHE A 112 -2.25 -1.97 -17.01
CA PHE A 112 -2.72 -1.83 -18.39
C PHE A 112 -3.64 -0.62 -18.57
N ILE A 113 -4.64 -0.44 -17.70
CA ILE A 113 -5.55 0.72 -17.73
C ILE A 113 -5.58 1.35 -16.35
N ASN A 114 -5.37 2.65 -16.30
CA ASN A 114 -5.67 3.49 -15.15
C ASN A 114 -6.52 4.68 -15.58
N LYS A 115 -7.75 4.74 -15.09
CA LYS A 115 -8.66 5.88 -15.28
C LYS A 115 -9.22 6.34 -13.94
N GLY A 116 -8.83 7.54 -13.52
CA GLY A 116 -9.36 8.18 -12.32
C GLY A 116 -8.84 7.62 -10.98
N PHE A 117 -7.77 6.80 -10.98
CA PHE A 117 -7.06 6.43 -9.77
C PHE A 117 -5.74 7.17 -9.65
N SER A 118 -5.46 7.70 -8.46
CA SER A 118 -4.13 8.19 -8.12
C SER A 118 -3.27 6.98 -7.70
N ILE A 119 -2.30 6.65 -8.52
CA ILE A 119 -1.34 5.58 -8.21
C ILE A 119 -0.09 6.24 -7.66
N LEU A 120 0.34 5.78 -6.48
CA LEU A 120 1.61 6.21 -5.92
C LEU A 120 2.73 5.56 -6.74
N THR A 121 3.36 6.36 -7.58
CA THR A 121 4.61 5.95 -8.25
C THR A 121 5.76 6.04 -7.27
N ASP A 122 6.75 5.17 -7.47
CA ASP A 122 7.96 5.21 -6.65
C ASP A 122 8.70 6.56 -6.88
N PRO A 123 8.81 7.40 -5.85
CA PRO A 123 9.46 8.70 -6.00
C PRO A 123 10.98 8.60 -6.23
N MET A 124 11.58 7.41 -6.02
CA MET A 124 12.99 7.14 -6.31
C MET A 124 13.22 6.54 -7.70
N ALA A 125 12.16 6.27 -8.48
CA ALA A 125 12.30 5.69 -9.81
C ALA A 125 13.18 6.57 -10.73
N GLY A 126 14.27 5.99 -11.25
CA GLY A 126 15.22 6.69 -12.11
C GLY A 126 16.22 7.60 -11.38
N LEU A 127 16.16 7.72 -10.04
CA LEU A 127 17.12 8.47 -9.25
C LEU A 127 18.29 7.56 -8.81
N GLN A 128 19.48 8.16 -8.72
CA GLN A 128 20.65 7.49 -8.15
C GLN A 128 20.52 7.41 -6.62
N ILE A 129 20.91 6.27 -6.07
CA ILE A 129 20.95 6.05 -4.62
C ILE A 129 22.18 6.76 -4.05
N GLN A 130 21.96 7.60 -3.06
CA GLN A 130 23.03 8.31 -2.33
C GLN A 130 23.66 7.38 -1.28
N PRO A 131 24.92 7.63 -0.86
CA PRO A 131 25.61 6.77 0.13
C PRO A 131 24.83 6.59 1.44
N TRP A 132 24.24 7.64 1.99
CA TRP A 132 23.44 7.57 3.21
C TRP A 132 22.14 6.74 3.02
N GLN A 133 21.54 6.77 1.83
CA GLN A 133 20.37 5.93 1.49
C GLN A 133 20.77 4.46 1.39
N GLN A 134 21.92 4.17 0.79
CA GLN A 134 22.46 2.83 0.71
C GLN A 134 22.75 2.26 2.10
N LYS A 135 23.30 3.06 3.01
CA LYS A 135 23.53 2.68 4.41
C LYS A 135 22.23 2.26 5.10
N ILE A 136 21.12 2.98 4.85
CA ILE A 136 19.79 2.58 5.37
C ILE A 136 19.36 1.22 4.81
N TYR A 137 19.51 0.99 3.50
CA TYR A 137 19.17 -0.31 2.92
C TYR A 137 19.96 -1.46 3.54
N ASP A 138 21.23 -1.24 3.85
CA ASP A 138 22.06 -2.27 4.44
C ASP A 138 21.65 -2.55 5.90
N ILE A 139 21.31 -1.54 6.67
CA ILE A 139 20.80 -1.68 8.03
C ILE A 139 19.48 -2.45 8.08
N ILE A 140 18.53 -2.14 7.20
CA ILE A 140 17.20 -2.76 7.23
C ILE A 140 17.14 -4.20 6.71
N LYS A 141 18.23 -4.72 6.17
CA LYS A 141 18.40 -6.15 5.84
C LYS A 141 18.64 -7.00 7.10
N GLY A 142 19.19 -6.37 8.14
CA GLY A 142 19.50 -7.02 9.40
C GLY A 142 18.37 -7.02 10.42
N VAL A 143 18.62 -7.57 11.58
CA VAL A 143 17.72 -7.51 12.73
C VAL A 143 17.83 -6.11 13.37
N PRO A 144 16.71 -5.47 13.76
CA PRO A 144 16.77 -4.18 14.43
C PRO A 144 17.59 -4.22 15.71
N CYS A 145 18.54 -3.29 15.88
CA CYS A 145 19.19 -3.07 17.17
C CYS A 145 18.13 -2.63 18.19
N LYS A 146 18.20 -3.16 19.41
CA LYS A 146 17.18 -2.85 20.44
C LYS A 146 17.19 -1.40 20.90
N ARG A 147 18.33 -0.72 20.79
CA ARG A 147 18.49 0.63 21.37
C ARG A 147 18.70 1.72 20.33
N THR A 148 19.39 1.46 19.22
CA THR A 148 19.85 2.48 18.29
C THR A 148 18.70 3.17 17.56
N ILE A 149 18.70 4.50 17.65
CA ILE A 149 17.86 5.42 16.90
C ILE A 149 18.77 6.13 15.91
N TYR A 150 18.49 5.98 14.61
CA TYR A 150 19.25 6.61 13.54
C TYR A 150 18.72 8.00 13.29
N TRP A 151 19.55 9.03 13.48
CA TRP A 151 19.18 10.42 13.23
C TRP A 151 19.93 10.97 12.04
N ILE A 152 19.23 11.19 10.94
CA ILE A 152 19.78 11.69 9.68
C ILE A 152 19.36 13.13 9.50
N TYR A 153 20.33 14.03 9.43
CA TYR A 153 20.00 15.43 9.24
C TYR A 153 20.90 16.11 8.19
N ASP A 154 20.40 17.18 7.62
CA ASP A 154 21.17 18.15 6.87
C ASP A 154 20.61 19.55 7.17
N GLN A 155 21.49 20.54 7.36
CA GLN A 155 21.11 21.90 7.79
C GLN A 155 20.60 22.74 6.61
N VAL A 156 21.06 22.45 5.40
CA VAL A 156 20.69 23.18 4.19
C VAL A 156 19.30 22.78 3.70
N GLY A 157 19.04 21.51 3.64
CA GLY A 157 17.86 20.92 3.02
C GLY A 157 18.13 20.52 1.57
N GLY A 158 17.24 19.71 1.01
CA GLY A 158 17.31 19.37 -0.42
C GLY A 158 17.99 18.05 -0.76
N ILE A 159 18.62 17.33 0.19
CA ILE A 159 19.29 16.04 -0.07
C ILE A 159 18.33 14.86 -0.37
N GLY A 160 17.03 15.11 -0.49
CA GLY A 160 16.06 14.08 -0.86
C GLY A 160 15.47 13.26 0.29
N LYS A 161 15.61 13.67 1.57
CA LYS A 161 15.08 12.94 2.75
C LYS A 161 13.60 12.55 2.62
N THR A 162 12.73 13.50 2.28
CA THR A 162 11.29 13.24 2.17
C THR A 162 10.96 12.32 0.99
N THR A 163 11.66 12.46 -0.13
CA THR A 163 11.53 11.58 -1.29
C THR A 163 11.87 10.14 -0.92
N PHE A 164 12.97 9.96 -0.22
CA PHE A 164 13.42 8.66 0.23
C PHE A 164 12.50 8.04 1.30
N GLN A 165 12.00 8.83 2.25
CA GLN A 165 10.99 8.35 3.23
C GLN A 165 9.73 7.82 2.54
N LYS A 166 9.21 8.54 1.53
CA LYS A 166 8.06 8.07 0.74
C LYS A 166 8.35 6.74 0.06
N HIS A 167 9.56 6.59 -0.49
CA HIS A 167 10.02 5.33 -1.08
C HIS A 167 10.09 4.21 -0.05
N LEU A 168 10.67 4.46 1.13
CA LEU A 168 10.74 3.48 2.22
C LEU A 168 9.35 3.00 2.64
N CYS A 169 8.39 3.92 2.75
CA CYS A 169 7.00 3.57 3.06
C CYS A 169 6.35 2.75 1.95
N LEU A 170 6.61 3.09 0.69
CA LEU A 170 5.99 2.43 -0.47
C LEU A 170 6.56 1.03 -0.74
N LYS A 171 7.89 0.86 -0.61
CA LYS A 171 8.62 -0.33 -1.06
C LYS A 171 9.20 -1.20 0.05
N HIS A 172 9.41 -0.64 1.24
CA HIS A 172 10.15 -1.32 2.31
C HIS A 172 9.35 -1.50 3.61
N GLY A 173 8.01 -1.30 3.57
CA GLY A 173 7.13 -1.55 4.70
C GLY A 173 7.34 -0.61 5.89
N PHE A 174 7.87 0.58 5.66
CA PHE A 174 7.93 1.61 6.69
C PHE A 174 6.56 2.24 6.92
N ILE A 175 6.31 2.63 8.17
CA ILE A 175 5.29 3.60 8.49
C ILE A 175 5.95 4.93 8.82
N THR A 176 5.27 6.05 8.56
CA THR A 176 5.71 7.38 8.97
C THR A 176 4.85 7.89 10.09
N LEU A 177 5.49 8.45 11.12
CA LEU A 177 4.83 9.05 12.26
C LEU A 177 5.32 10.49 12.44
N SER A 178 4.54 11.31 13.14
CA SER A 178 4.87 12.71 13.44
C SER A 178 4.09 13.20 14.65
N GLY A 179 4.43 14.42 15.13
CA GLY A 179 3.71 15.06 16.22
C GLY A 179 4.34 14.87 17.60
N LYS A 180 3.52 15.02 18.63
CA LYS A 180 3.93 14.87 20.03
C LYS A 180 4.01 13.40 20.42
N ALA A 181 4.62 13.08 21.57
CA ALA A 181 4.74 11.72 22.08
C ALA A 181 3.41 10.95 22.08
N ALA A 182 2.32 11.61 22.49
CA ALA A 182 1.00 11.00 22.48
C ALA A 182 0.49 10.65 21.07
N ASP A 183 0.80 11.46 20.05
CA ASP A 183 0.44 11.19 18.64
C ASP A 183 1.23 10.02 18.08
N ILE A 184 2.52 10.01 18.37
CA ILE A 184 3.46 8.95 17.94
C ILE A 184 3.04 7.60 18.54
N ARG A 185 2.78 7.54 19.86
CA ARG A 185 2.28 6.33 20.55
C ARG A 185 0.95 5.85 19.97
N ASN A 186 0.02 6.79 19.74
CA ASN A 186 -1.28 6.43 19.16
C ASN A 186 -1.16 5.91 17.75
N GLY A 187 -0.29 6.47 16.92
CA GLY A 187 -0.06 5.99 15.56
C GLY A 187 0.46 4.55 15.51
N VAL A 188 1.33 4.15 16.46
CA VAL A 188 1.78 2.75 16.60
C VAL A 188 0.65 1.85 17.10
N LEU A 189 -0.16 2.30 18.07
CA LEU A 189 -1.32 1.53 18.55
C LEU A 189 -2.34 1.30 17.45
N ASP A 190 -2.69 2.33 16.68
CA ASP A 190 -3.63 2.24 15.56
C ASP A 190 -3.12 1.28 14.47
N TYR A 191 -1.83 1.37 14.13
CA TYR A 191 -1.21 0.41 13.22
C TYR A 191 -1.32 -1.02 13.76
N THR A 192 -1.03 -1.22 15.04
CA THR A 192 -1.05 -2.54 15.69
C THR A 192 -2.46 -3.14 15.67
N ASN A 193 -3.47 -2.34 16.02
CA ASN A 193 -4.87 -2.76 16.00
C ASN A 193 -5.36 -3.11 14.58
N THR A 194 -4.89 -2.35 13.58
CA THR A 194 -5.27 -2.56 12.17
C THR A 194 -4.61 -3.79 11.57
N ASN A 195 -3.35 -4.07 11.91
CA ASN A 195 -2.52 -5.09 11.26
C ASN A 195 -2.30 -6.36 12.11
N GLY A 196 -2.72 -6.35 13.39
CA GLY A 196 -2.54 -7.46 14.32
C GLY A 196 -1.09 -7.68 14.80
N SER A 197 -0.18 -6.77 14.47
CA SER A 197 1.23 -6.81 14.87
C SER A 197 1.83 -5.41 14.93
N THR A 198 2.85 -5.21 15.77
CA THR A 198 3.57 -3.93 15.85
C THR A 198 4.40 -3.66 14.59
N PRO A 199 4.61 -2.39 14.20
CA PRO A 199 5.43 -2.04 13.05
C PRO A 199 6.90 -2.37 13.31
N THR A 200 7.56 -3.01 12.35
CA THR A 200 8.99 -3.37 12.43
C THR A 200 9.92 -2.29 11.86
N ARG A 201 9.37 -1.32 11.12
CA ARG A 201 10.11 -0.25 10.45
C ARG A 201 9.36 1.06 10.56
N ILE A 202 9.97 2.04 11.19
CA ILE A 202 9.35 3.34 11.46
C ILE A 202 10.28 4.46 10.99
N CYS A 203 9.73 5.46 10.31
CA CYS A 203 10.44 6.71 10.06
C CYS A 203 9.65 7.90 10.63
N ILE A 204 10.39 8.88 11.15
CA ILE A 204 9.86 10.17 11.65
C ILE A 204 10.39 11.26 10.74
N ASN A 205 9.50 12.13 10.27
CA ASN A 205 9.90 13.34 9.54
C ASN A 205 9.74 14.55 10.45
N ILE A 206 10.85 15.25 10.70
CA ILE A 206 10.87 16.53 11.41
C ILE A 206 11.15 17.63 10.38
N PRO A 207 10.11 18.38 9.95
CA PRO A 207 10.29 19.41 8.93
C PRO A 207 11.12 20.58 9.45
N LYS A 208 11.75 21.35 8.52
CA LYS A 208 12.61 22.50 8.85
C LYS A 208 11.89 23.57 9.68
N SER A 209 10.59 23.72 9.51
CA SER A 209 9.74 24.65 10.27
C SER A 209 9.45 24.23 11.71
N PHE A 210 9.84 23.00 12.11
CA PHE A 210 9.57 22.49 13.45
C PHE A 210 10.61 23.02 14.44
N SER A 211 10.17 23.57 15.58
CA SER A 211 11.08 24.03 16.63
C SER A 211 11.74 22.85 17.35
N LYS A 212 13.05 22.95 17.58
CA LYS A 212 13.86 21.97 18.30
C LYS A 212 13.32 21.69 19.71
N ASP A 213 12.74 22.71 20.38
CA ASP A 213 12.24 22.62 21.74
C ASP A 213 11.02 21.67 21.90
N TYR A 214 10.34 21.40 20.79
CA TYR A 214 9.15 20.54 20.78
C TYR A 214 9.40 19.13 20.25
N VAL A 215 10.67 18.78 20.04
CA VAL A 215 11.04 17.40 19.61
C VAL A 215 10.66 16.39 20.68
N SER A 216 9.99 15.34 20.27
CA SER A 216 9.37 14.36 21.17
C SER A 216 10.30 13.19 21.46
N TYR A 217 11.43 13.46 22.12
CA TYR A 217 12.43 12.42 22.47
C TYR A 217 11.82 11.28 23.25
N GLU A 218 10.97 11.56 24.25
CA GLU A 218 10.19 10.54 25.00
C GLU A 218 9.38 9.64 24.04
N GLY A 219 8.74 10.23 23.04
CA GLY A 219 7.98 9.47 22.05
C GLY A 219 8.86 8.53 21.25
N PHE A 220 10.08 8.96 20.90
CA PHE A 220 11.04 8.13 20.16
C PHE A 220 11.55 6.97 21.01
N GLU A 221 11.85 7.20 22.30
CA GLU A 221 12.24 6.12 23.22
C GLU A 221 11.11 5.09 23.35
N ASN A 222 9.89 5.53 23.59
CA ASN A 222 8.73 4.65 23.75
C ASN A 222 8.54 3.73 22.54
N ILE A 223 8.57 4.29 21.31
CA ILE A 223 8.38 3.47 20.11
C ILE A 223 9.62 2.64 19.76
N LYS A 224 10.81 3.07 20.17
CA LYS A 224 12.02 2.28 20.01
C LYS A 224 12.03 1.06 20.94
N ASP A 225 11.62 1.24 22.18
CA ASP A 225 11.49 0.15 23.13
C ASP A 225 10.25 -0.74 22.84
N MET A 226 9.30 -0.23 22.05
CA MET A 226 8.02 -0.86 21.70
C MET A 226 7.27 -1.36 22.94
N PHE A 227 7.38 -0.63 24.05
CA PHE A 227 6.72 -0.92 25.30
C PHE A 227 6.18 0.34 25.96
N PHE A 228 4.88 0.59 25.81
CA PHE A 228 4.21 1.80 26.31
C PHE A 228 2.69 1.65 26.36
N TYR A 229 2.05 2.57 27.07
CA TYR A 229 0.59 2.77 27.02
C TYR A 229 0.27 4.03 26.20
N SER A 230 -0.68 3.93 25.28
CA SER A 230 -1.27 5.08 24.59
C SER A 230 -2.60 5.42 25.24
N GLY A 231 -2.73 6.64 25.75
CA GLY A 231 -3.96 7.11 26.43
C GLY A 231 -4.92 7.87 25.53
N LYS A 232 -4.68 7.93 24.19
CA LYS A 232 -5.59 8.60 23.26
C LYS A 232 -6.73 7.69 22.85
N TYR A 233 -7.91 8.28 22.64
CA TYR A 233 -9.14 7.60 22.22
C TYR A 233 -9.47 6.43 23.16
N GLU A 234 -9.65 5.23 22.63
CA GLU A 234 -9.94 4.03 23.43
C GLU A 234 -8.73 3.54 24.24
N GLY A 235 -7.55 4.04 23.91
CA GLY A 235 -6.30 3.69 24.58
C GLY A 235 -5.88 2.24 24.40
N GLY A 236 -4.67 1.91 24.87
CA GLY A 236 -4.17 0.54 24.81
C GLY A 236 -2.69 0.43 25.11
N MET A 237 -2.28 -0.78 25.51
CA MET A 237 -0.90 -1.13 25.74
C MET A 237 -0.30 -1.70 24.46
N VAL A 238 0.91 -1.25 24.15
CA VAL A 238 1.73 -1.81 23.05
C VAL A 238 2.93 -2.50 23.68
N ASN A 239 3.16 -3.73 23.26
CA ASN A 239 4.33 -4.55 23.63
C ASN A 239 4.77 -5.38 22.44
N GLY A 240 5.99 -5.16 21.96
CA GLY A 240 6.50 -5.82 20.75
C GLY A 240 8.01 -5.73 20.61
N PRO A 241 8.57 -6.31 19.53
CA PRO A 241 10.00 -6.21 19.24
C PRO A 241 10.37 -4.79 18.84
N ALA A 242 11.58 -4.35 19.20
CA ALA A 242 12.14 -3.06 18.81
C ALA A 242 12.18 -2.93 17.26
N PRO A 243 11.72 -1.82 16.69
CA PRO A 243 11.74 -1.58 15.24
C PRO A 243 13.09 -1.02 14.76
N HIS A 244 13.31 -1.02 13.45
CA HIS A 244 14.20 -0.03 12.82
C HIS A 244 13.56 1.35 12.95
N LEU A 245 14.24 2.30 13.60
CA LEU A 245 13.74 3.65 13.80
C LEU A 245 14.70 4.67 13.19
N PHE A 246 14.24 5.38 12.16
CA PHE A 246 14.99 6.44 11.48
C PHE A 246 14.27 7.78 11.64
N ILE A 247 15.02 8.81 12.06
CA ILE A 247 14.54 10.17 12.23
C ILE A 247 15.21 11.04 11.18
N PHE A 248 14.43 11.76 10.40
CA PHE A 248 14.91 12.65 9.36
C PHE A 248 14.62 14.10 9.76
N ALA A 249 15.66 14.89 9.91
CA ALA A 249 15.57 16.27 10.41
C ALA A 249 16.37 17.25 9.55
N ASN A 250 16.33 18.55 9.91
CA ASN A 250 17.18 19.58 9.35
C ASN A 250 18.12 20.19 10.42
N PHE A 251 18.32 19.47 11.51
CA PHE A 251 19.21 19.87 12.60
C PHE A 251 19.67 18.63 13.39
N ALA A 252 20.80 18.78 14.08
CA ALA A 252 21.29 17.76 15.01
C ALA A 252 20.35 17.59 16.22
N PRO A 253 20.23 16.39 16.79
CA PRO A 253 19.45 16.16 18.00
C PRO A 253 20.08 16.88 19.21
N ASP A 254 19.29 17.01 20.28
CA ASP A 254 19.83 17.25 21.61
C ASP A 254 20.21 15.91 22.24
N GLU A 255 21.50 15.59 22.18
CA GLU A 255 22.03 14.30 22.64
C GLU A 255 21.86 14.10 24.15
N GLY A 256 21.73 15.17 24.92
CA GLY A 256 21.48 15.12 26.36
C GLY A 256 20.08 14.63 26.75
N LYS A 257 19.17 14.49 25.78
CA LYS A 257 17.77 14.05 26.03
C LYS A 257 17.60 12.54 26.12
N MET A 258 18.57 11.76 25.67
CA MET A 258 18.55 10.28 25.75
C MET A 258 19.97 9.76 26.09
N SER A 259 20.04 8.50 26.50
CA SER A 259 21.33 7.85 26.77
C SER A 259 22.22 7.81 25.53
N ALA A 260 23.52 8.02 25.66
CA ALA A 260 24.48 8.08 24.55
C ALA A 260 24.46 6.81 23.65
N ASP A 261 24.17 5.65 24.21
CA ASP A 261 24.09 4.38 23.49
C ASP A 261 22.84 4.24 22.59
N ARG A 262 21.92 5.23 22.63
CA ARG A 262 20.74 5.25 21.74
C ARG A 262 21.01 5.94 20.41
N TRP A 263 22.10 6.69 20.29
CA TRP A 263 22.33 7.55 19.14
C TRP A 263 23.21 6.90 18.07
N ASP A 264 22.78 7.02 16.81
CA ASP A 264 23.62 6.92 15.61
C ASP A 264 23.24 8.13 14.73
N ILE A 265 24.08 9.17 14.75
CA ILE A 265 23.80 10.49 14.19
C ILE A 265 24.60 10.66 12.90
N TRP A 266 23.92 10.97 11.81
CA TRP A 266 24.51 11.20 10.48
C TRP A 266 24.28 12.64 10.06
N ASP A 267 25.36 13.40 9.96
CA ASP A 267 25.35 14.74 9.34
C ASP A 267 25.60 14.58 7.85
N GLU A 268 24.56 14.76 7.07
CA GLU A 268 24.59 14.69 5.61
C GLU A 268 24.54 16.09 4.99
N THR A 269 24.94 17.12 5.76
CA THR A 269 25.01 18.50 5.28
C THR A 269 26.06 18.60 4.17
N PRO A 270 25.69 19.05 2.96
CA PRO A 270 26.66 19.25 1.89
C PRO A 270 27.73 20.27 2.32
N TYR A 271 29.01 19.92 2.15
CA TYR A 271 30.09 20.88 2.35
C TYR A 271 29.96 22.00 1.33
N THR A 272 29.77 23.24 1.79
CA THR A 272 29.92 24.41 0.95
C THR A 272 31.43 24.78 0.91
N ASN A 273 32.00 24.92 -0.29
CA ASN A 273 33.42 25.22 -0.47
C ASN A 273 33.81 26.67 0.01
N GLU A 274 33.01 27.27 0.87
CA GLU A 274 33.24 28.65 1.35
C GLU A 274 34.13 28.74 2.60
N GLU A 275 34.54 27.61 3.21
CA GLU A 275 35.41 27.61 4.40
C GLU A 275 36.88 27.32 4.08
N VAL A 276 37.30 27.36 2.81
CA VAL A 276 38.70 27.23 2.41
C VAL A 276 39.15 28.51 1.70
N SER A 277 39.24 29.60 2.43
CA SER A 277 39.91 30.82 1.99
C SER A 277 40.62 31.51 3.16
#